data_3ac2ec2925b136a72defaaac19d23c9d
#
_entry.id   3ac2ec2925b136a72defaaac19d23c9d
#
_cell.length_a   1.000
_cell.length_b   1.000
_cell.length_c   1.000
_cell.angle_alpha   90.00
_cell.angle_beta   90.00
_cell.angle_gamma   90.00
#
_symmetry.space_group_name_H-M   'P 1'
#
loop_
_entity.id
_entity.type
_entity.pdbx_description
1 polymer ?
#
loop_
_entity_poly.entity_id
_entity_poly.type
_entity_poly.pdbx_seq_one_letter_code
_entity_poly.pdbx_strand_id
1 'polypeptide(L)'
;MGLKNGIKNLIVYGSAIAIIGSGFCFGLNQASSEVETVDNFSYEDFDIAAHRGFSSIAVENTTRAFDLASQALYVDYIEMDARLTEDGKLVLAHDDEVFAPFYKNNISDMTYDEVTDKSFTYYSDDIKVYFDNLFGQDGKTIINRLSNLNGITYNVVGLEDGLEFCGDKKILLDLKFDDNVIKFVEALEDIFELKDTSNIVFQSDDSTALLYLKTIHPEWFCSILVRDSKDLELVEYFDGIGIRKDIVDEEFVKAALDNGKLVSIWTFRSIDEVNKVATELGNNCDEVLYITDYPDLVFKHLVKNYNDK
;
A
#
# COMPACT_ATOMS: atom_id res chain seq x y z
N MET A 1 16.72 44.38 -8.97
CA MET A 1 15.60 44.86 -8.15
C MET A 1 14.84 43.64 -7.69
N GLY A 2 15.03 43.30 -6.45
CA GLY A 2 14.70 41.99 -5.87
C GLY A 2 13.22 41.83 -5.52
N LEU A 3 12.78 40.61 -5.49
CA LEU A 3 11.59 40.20 -4.81
C LEU A 3 11.95 39.07 -3.84
N LYS A 4 11.63 39.33 -2.59
CA LYS A 4 11.95 38.53 -1.41
C LYS A 4 11.07 37.30 -1.33
N ASN A 5 11.69 36.16 -1.08
CA ASN A 5 11.04 34.94 -0.63
C ASN A 5 10.39 35.17 0.74
N GLY A 6 9.08 34.95 0.80
CA GLY A 6 8.34 34.92 2.05
C GLY A 6 8.06 33.46 2.42
N ILE A 7 8.84 32.97 3.38
CA ILE A 7 8.60 31.70 4.05
C ILE A 7 7.32 31.86 4.88
N LYS A 8 6.27 31.12 4.56
CA LYS A 8 5.09 30.99 5.41
C LYS A 8 5.28 29.78 6.31
N ASN A 9 5.54 30.05 7.57
CA ASN A 9 5.48 29.03 8.62
C ASN A 9 4.04 28.48 8.70
N LEU A 10 3.84 27.23 8.33
CA LEU A 10 2.61 26.51 8.54
C LEU A 10 2.67 25.89 9.94
N ILE A 11 1.94 26.46 10.86
CA ILE A 11 1.74 25.88 12.20
C ILE A 11 0.67 24.79 12.06
N VAL A 12 1.06 23.53 12.19
CA VAL A 12 0.13 22.41 12.27
C VAL A 12 -0.43 22.36 13.69
N TYR A 13 -1.67 22.77 13.87
CA TYR A 13 -2.42 22.51 15.09
C TYR A 13 -2.92 21.08 15.09
N GLY A 14 -2.35 20.26 15.97
CA GLY A 14 -2.92 18.96 16.31
C GLY A 14 -4.29 19.15 16.97
N SER A 15 -5.36 18.87 16.25
CA SER A 15 -6.73 18.86 16.79
C SER A 15 -6.94 17.58 17.60
N ALA A 16 -6.83 17.70 18.92
CA ALA A 16 -7.36 16.70 19.84
C ALA A 16 -8.89 16.72 19.77
N ILE A 17 -9.51 15.68 19.25
CA ILE A 17 -10.95 15.46 19.34
C ILE A 17 -11.25 15.04 20.78
N ALA A 18 -11.83 15.94 21.55
CA ALA A 18 -12.36 15.64 22.88
C ALA A 18 -13.71 14.94 22.74
N ILE A 19 -13.77 13.65 23.01
CA ILE A 19 -15.02 12.94 23.24
C ILE A 19 -15.43 13.20 24.69
N ILE A 20 -16.48 14.00 24.88
CA ILE A 20 -17.11 14.18 26.20
C ILE A 20 -18.08 13.02 26.40
N GLY A 21 -17.63 12.02 27.15
CA GLY A 21 -18.47 10.97 27.73
C GLY A 21 -18.10 10.78 29.19
N SER A 22 -19.10 10.94 30.06
CA SER A 22 -19.06 11.03 31.52
C SER A 22 -18.28 9.92 32.24
N GLY A 23 -17.29 10.31 33.04
CA GLY A 23 -16.93 9.66 34.29
C GLY A 23 -15.93 8.53 34.25
N PHE A 24 -14.63 8.86 34.41
CA PHE A 24 -13.73 8.26 35.41
C PHE A 24 -12.35 8.96 35.26
N CYS A 25 -12.01 9.76 36.30
CA CYS A 25 -10.66 10.32 36.40
C CYS A 25 -9.67 9.23 36.80
N PHE A 26 -8.76 8.87 35.88
CA PHE A 26 -7.47 8.28 36.24
C PHE A 26 -6.36 9.24 35.76
N GLY A 27 -5.46 9.55 36.70
CA GLY A 27 -4.39 10.51 36.51
C GLY A 27 -3.46 10.12 35.35
N LEU A 28 -3.41 10.98 34.35
CA LEU A 28 -2.39 10.94 33.32
C LEU A 28 -1.12 11.58 33.89
N ASN A 29 -0.15 10.74 34.28
CA ASN A 29 1.21 11.17 34.39
C ASN A 29 1.67 11.66 33.00
N GLN A 30 1.98 12.94 32.91
CA GLN A 30 2.65 13.52 31.75
C GLN A 30 4.06 12.88 31.64
N ALA A 31 4.17 11.87 30.77
CA ALA A 31 5.43 11.60 30.12
C ALA A 31 5.53 12.62 28.98
N SER A 32 6.32 13.66 29.17
CA SER A 32 6.80 14.51 28.10
C SER A 32 7.67 13.65 27.19
N SER A 33 7.08 13.02 26.16
CA SER A 33 7.84 12.56 25.03
C SER A 33 8.39 13.81 24.33
N GLU A 34 9.70 14.01 24.38
CA GLU A 34 10.38 14.91 23.47
C GLU A 34 9.98 14.51 22.06
N VAL A 35 9.16 15.34 21.43
CA VAL A 35 8.97 15.31 19.98
C VAL A 35 10.29 15.80 19.44
N GLU A 36 11.19 14.88 19.05
CA GLU A 36 12.32 15.22 18.21
C GLU A 36 11.75 15.92 16.98
N THR A 37 12.00 17.20 16.87
CA THR A 37 11.69 17.98 15.68
C THR A 37 12.58 17.43 14.57
N VAL A 38 11.97 16.74 13.62
CA VAL A 38 12.63 16.31 12.39
C VAL A 38 12.71 17.54 11.49
N ASP A 39 13.67 18.44 11.83
CA ASP A 39 13.96 19.61 11.03
C ASP A 39 14.91 19.20 9.90
N ASN A 40 14.50 19.41 8.66
CA ASN A 40 15.23 19.36 7.38
C ASN A 40 15.20 18.07 6.56
N PHE A 41 14.15 17.25 6.62
CA PHE A 41 14.00 16.17 5.65
C PHE A 41 13.11 16.62 4.47
N SER A 42 13.57 16.37 3.25
CA SER A 42 12.73 16.39 2.06
C SER A 42 11.88 15.12 2.06
N TYR A 43 10.56 15.26 1.93
CA TYR A 43 9.65 14.11 1.76
C TYR A 43 9.79 13.48 0.37
N GLU A 44 10.70 14.00 -0.46
CA GLU A 44 10.93 13.58 -1.85
C GLU A 44 12.09 12.58 -1.98
N ASP A 45 12.75 12.19 -0.86
CA ASP A 45 13.98 11.40 -0.92
C ASP A 45 13.73 9.89 -1.10
N PHE A 46 12.53 9.38 -0.79
CA PHE A 46 12.17 7.97 -0.94
C PHE A 46 10.68 7.82 -1.29
N ASP A 47 10.38 7.05 -2.32
CA ASP A 47 9.02 6.72 -2.70
C ASP A 47 8.47 5.58 -1.83
N ILE A 48 7.37 5.83 -1.12
CA ILE A 48 6.71 4.87 -0.23
C ILE A 48 5.29 4.57 -0.70
N ALA A 49 4.97 3.28 -0.83
CA ALA A 49 3.61 2.80 -1.05
C ALA A 49 3.02 2.18 0.22
N ALA A 50 1.86 2.66 0.63
CA ALA A 50 1.09 2.08 1.71
C ALA A 50 0.34 0.84 1.20
N HIS A 51 0.81 -0.35 1.56
CA HIS A 51 0.28 -1.65 1.13
C HIS A 51 -1.14 -1.87 1.67
N ARG A 52 -2.12 -1.96 0.77
CA ARG A 52 -3.57 -2.06 1.08
C ARG A 52 -4.07 -0.89 1.92
N GLY A 53 -3.51 0.31 1.67
CA GLY A 53 -3.66 1.46 2.53
C GLY A 53 -2.75 1.40 3.77
N PHE A 54 -3.04 2.15 4.83
CA PHE A 54 -2.26 2.11 6.08
C PHE A 54 -2.64 0.87 6.91
N SER A 55 -2.36 -0.31 6.39
CA SER A 55 -2.86 -1.61 6.88
C SER A 55 -2.35 -1.98 8.27
N SER A 56 -1.26 -1.40 8.76
CA SER A 56 -0.79 -1.64 10.13
C SER A 56 -1.64 -0.96 11.22
N ILE A 57 -2.50 0.00 10.88
CA ILE A 57 -3.33 0.75 11.85
C ILE A 57 -4.82 0.78 11.51
N ALA A 58 -5.22 0.29 10.34
CA ALA A 58 -6.60 0.08 9.93
C ALA A 58 -6.72 -1.25 9.20
N VAL A 59 -7.93 -1.81 9.11
CA VAL A 59 -8.16 -3.02 8.32
C VAL A 59 -7.81 -2.73 6.87
N GLU A 60 -7.02 -3.60 6.27
CA GLU A 60 -6.56 -3.48 4.88
C GLU A 60 -7.70 -3.37 3.87
N ASN A 61 -7.44 -2.76 2.72
CA ASN A 61 -8.40 -2.59 1.64
C ASN A 61 -9.74 -1.95 2.07
N THR A 62 -9.70 -1.04 3.06
CA THR A 62 -10.88 -0.28 3.53
C THR A 62 -10.70 1.21 3.31
N THR A 63 -11.82 1.93 3.19
CA THR A 63 -11.81 3.40 3.10
C THR A 63 -11.02 4.06 4.23
N ARG A 64 -11.06 3.47 5.45
CA ARG A 64 -10.29 3.98 6.59
C ARG A 64 -8.78 3.82 6.40
N ALA A 65 -8.33 2.70 5.85
CA ALA A 65 -6.90 2.48 5.57
C ALA A 65 -6.40 3.45 4.49
N PHE A 66 -7.21 3.70 3.45
CA PHE A 66 -6.88 4.63 2.38
C PHE A 66 -6.89 6.09 2.86
N ASP A 67 -7.90 6.51 3.62
CA ASP A 67 -7.98 7.85 4.21
C ASP A 67 -6.75 8.17 5.08
N LEU A 68 -6.31 7.22 5.91
CA LEU A 68 -5.12 7.37 6.73
C LEU A 68 -3.83 7.47 5.89
N ALA A 69 -3.73 6.67 4.83
CA ALA A 69 -2.59 6.70 3.92
C ALA A 69 -2.55 8.01 3.11
N SER A 70 -3.71 8.50 2.64
CA SER A 70 -3.80 9.73 1.84
C SER A 70 -3.37 10.98 2.63
N GLN A 71 -3.61 11.00 3.95
CA GLN A 71 -3.21 12.10 4.82
C GLN A 71 -1.73 12.06 5.24
N ALA A 72 -1.03 10.96 5.01
CA ALA A 72 0.38 10.81 5.36
C ALA A 72 1.28 11.45 4.28
N LEU A 73 2.05 12.48 4.66
CA LEU A 73 2.89 13.25 3.71
C LEU A 73 4.03 12.41 3.11
N TYR A 74 4.46 11.38 3.82
CA TYR A 74 5.53 10.45 3.42
C TYR A 74 5.02 9.24 2.63
N VAL A 75 3.76 9.20 2.26
CA VAL A 75 3.18 8.18 1.38
C VAL A 75 2.98 8.80 0.02
N ASP A 76 3.54 8.20 -1.02
CA ASP A 76 3.44 8.65 -2.41
C ASP A 76 2.41 7.85 -3.18
N TYR A 77 2.32 6.56 -2.86
CA TYR A 77 1.41 5.62 -3.49
C TYR A 77 0.53 4.93 -2.44
N ILE A 78 -0.71 4.66 -2.81
CA ILE A 78 -1.60 3.76 -2.07
C ILE A 78 -1.77 2.50 -2.92
N GLU A 79 -1.42 1.37 -2.35
CA GLU A 79 -1.65 0.08 -3.00
C GLU A 79 -3.00 -0.49 -2.54
N MET A 80 -3.71 -1.15 -3.46
CA MET A 80 -5.01 -1.77 -3.22
C MET A 80 -5.22 -2.96 -4.16
N ASP A 81 -5.96 -3.96 -3.68
CA ASP A 81 -6.24 -5.21 -4.41
C ASP A 81 -7.66 -5.21 -4.97
N ALA A 82 -7.83 -5.34 -6.27
CA ALA A 82 -9.14 -5.42 -6.92
C ALA A 82 -9.53 -6.87 -7.26
N ARG A 83 -10.77 -7.25 -6.93
CA ARG A 83 -11.39 -8.55 -7.26
C ARG A 83 -12.74 -8.40 -7.92
N LEU A 84 -13.10 -9.40 -8.72
CA LEU A 84 -14.36 -9.45 -9.42
C LEU A 84 -15.41 -10.19 -8.57
N THR A 85 -16.62 -9.64 -8.48
CA THR A 85 -17.80 -10.29 -7.91
C THR A 85 -18.51 -11.20 -8.94
N GLU A 86 -19.42 -12.05 -8.50
CA GLU A 86 -20.23 -12.92 -9.39
C GLU A 86 -20.92 -12.14 -10.50
N ASP A 87 -21.50 -10.98 -10.17
CA ASP A 87 -22.22 -10.11 -11.11
C ASP A 87 -21.31 -9.15 -11.91
N GLY A 88 -19.96 -9.27 -11.75
CA GLY A 88 -18.98 -8.57 -12.59
C GLY A 88 -18.71 -7.13 -12.18
N LYS A 89 -18.75 -6.84 -10.90
CA LYS A 89 -18.33 -5.57 -10.33
C LYS A 89 -17.00 -5.73 -9.59
N LEU A 90 -16.24 -4.64 -9.46
CA LEU A 90 -14.95 -4.67 -8.77
C LEU A 90 -15.07 -4.19 -7.33
N VAL A 91 -14.53 -4.99 -6.43
CA VAL A 91 -14.42 -4.72 -4.99
C VAL A 91 -12.97 -4.83 -4.54
N LEU A 92 -12.67 -4.30 -3.36
CA LEU A 92 -11.32 -4.24 -2.81
C LEU A 92 -11.11 -5.32 -1.75
N ALA A 93 -10.32 -6.34 -2.09
CA ALA A 93 -9.92 -7.41 -1.19
C ALA A 93 -8.71 -8.18 -1.76
N HIS A 94 -7.77 -8.57 -0.88
CA HIS A 94 -6.62 -9.38 -1.31
C HIS A 94 -7.04 -10.83 -1.58
N ASP A 95 -7.72 -11.46 -0.63
CA ASP A 95 -8.15 -12.85 -0.75
C ASP A 95 -9.58 -12.93 -1.28
N ASP A 96 -9.89 -13.99 -2.02
CA ASP A 96 -11.26 -14.27 -2.42
C ASP A 96 -12.13 -14.67 -1.21
N GLU A 97 -11.48 -15.24 -0.18
CA GLU A 97 -12.14 -15.65 1.04
C GLU A 97 -12.42 -14.51 2.00
N VAL A 98 -13.66 -14.33 2.38
CA VAL A 98 -14.10 -13.41 3.43
C VAL A 98 -14.78 -14.15 4.57
N PHE A 99 -14.46 -13.77 5.82
CA PHE A 99 -14.95 -14.43 7.01
C PHE A 99 -16.11 -13.66 7.64
N ALA A 100 -17.24 -14.31 7.80
CA ALA A 100 -18.34 -13.83 8.63
C ALA A 100 -18.56 -14.80 9.81
N PRO A 101 -19.21 -14.37 10.90
CA PRO A 101 -19.50 -15.25 12.00
C PRO A 101 -20.24 -16.49 11.51
N PHE A 102 -19.63 -17.68 11.73
CA PHE A 102 -20.17 -19.02 11.43
C PHE A 102 -20.06 -19.52 9.99
N TYR A 103 -19.57 -18.76 9.02
CA TYR A 103 -19.35 -19.23 7.66
C TYR A 103 -18.25 -18.44 6.93
N LYS A 104 -17.69 -19.06 5.94
CA LYS A 104 -16.71 -18.56 5.01
C LYS A 104 -17.40 -18.42 3.65
N ASN A 105 -17.15 -17.34 2.94
CA ASN A 105 -17.65 -17.11 1.60
C ASN A 105 -16.51 -16.70 0.68
N ASN A 106 -16.69 -16.92 -0.62
CA ASN A 106 -15.84 -16.36 -1.64
C ASN A 106 -16.52 -15.13 -2.25
N ILE A 107 -15.76 -14.08 -2.50
CA ILE A 107 -16.22 -12.86 -3.18
C ILE A 107 -16.72 -13.21 -4.58
N SER A 108 -16.00 -14.09 -5.28
CA SER A 108 -16.35 -14.59 -6.61
C SER A 108 -17.69 -15.31 -6.71
N ASP A 109 -18.23 -15.80 -5.58
CA ASP A 109 -19.54 -16.48 -5.46
C ASP A 109 -20.65 -15.53 -4.95
N MET A 110 -20.38 -14.23 -4.81
CA MET A 110 -21.29 -13.22 -4.25
C MET A 110 -21.50 -12.07 -5.23
N THR A 111 -22.70 -11.53 -5.27
CA THR A 111 -22.97 -10.27 -5.97
C THR A 111 -22.36 -9.08 -5.23
N TYR A 112 -22.16 -7.96 -5.94
CA TYR A 112 -21.62 -6.72 -5.35
C TYR A 112 -22.40 -6.29 -4.10
N ASP A 113 -23.73 -6.25 -4.18
CA ASP A 113 -24.57 -5.86 -3.05
C ASP A 113 -24.43 -6.83 -1.87
N GLU A 114 -24.31 -8.14 -2.14
CA GLU A 114 -24.11 -9.13 -1.09
C GLU A 114 -22.77 -8.98 -0.39
N VAL A 115 -21.71 -8.62 -1.11
CA VAL A 115 -20.37 -8.41 -0.55
C VAL A 115 -20.30 -7.10 0.24
N THR A 116 -20.81 -6.01 -0.31
CA THR A 116 -20.67 -4.67 0.30
C THR A 116 -21.64 -4.41 1.46
N ASP A 117 -22.83 -5.02 1.44
CA ASP A 117 -23.82 -4.88 2.52
C ASP A 117 -23.53 -5.74 3.75
N LYS A 118 -22.69 -6.78 3.61
CA LYS A 118 -22.34 -7.68 4.73
C LYS A 118 -21.12 -7.17 5.48
N SER A 119 -21.13 -7.42 6.78
CA SER A 119 -19.97 -7.20 7.63
C SER A 119 -19.17 -8.48 7.81
N PHE A 120 -17.87 -8.39 7.63
CA PHE A 120 -16.92 -9.50 7.78
C PHE A 120 -16.03 -9.27 9.01
N THR A 121 -15.35 -10.30 9.46
CA THR A 121 -14.40 -10.22 10.57
C THR A 121 -12.99 -10.35 10.03
N TYR A 122 -12.15 -9.36 10.33
CA TYR A 122 -10.75 -9.36 9.95
C TYR A 122 -9.94 -10.29 10.85
N TYR A 123 -9.16 -11.15 10.24
CA TYR A 123 -8.16 -11.98 10.89
C TYR A 123 -6.83 -11.77 10.18
N SER A 124 -5.88 -11.17 10.87
CA SER A 124 -4.53 -11.02 10.33
C SER A 124 -3.78 -12.35 10.42
N ASP A 125 -3.43 -12.92 9.27
CA ASP A 125 -2.56 -14.09 9.19
C ASP A 125 -1.13 -13.79 9.67
N ASP A 126 -0.73 -12.54 9.64
CA ASP A 126 0.60 -12.06 9.99
C ASP A 126 0.90 -12.10 11.49
N ILE A 127 -0.09 -12.22 12.36
CA ILE A 127 0.17 -12.31 13.82
C ILE A 127 1.12 -13.47 14.16
N LYS A 128 1.07 -14.57 13.42
CA LYS A 128 1.98 -15.71 13.60
C LYS A 128 3.41 -15.43 13.17
N VAL A 129 3.58 -14.71 12.05
CA VAL A 129 4.90 -14.44 11.46
C VAL A 129 5.68 -13.43 12.31
N TYR A 130 5.00 -12.48 12.95
CA TYR A 130 5.62 -11.43 13.76
C TYR A 130 6.14 -11.92 15.11
N PHE A 131 5.59 -12.97 15.70
CA PHE A 131 6.09 -13.51 16.96
C PHE A 131 7.52 -14.06 16.87
N ASP A 132 7.94 -14.50 15.70
CA ASP A 132 9.26 -15.11 15.49
C ASP A 132 10.38 -14.10 15.18
N ASN A 133 10.04 -12.85 14.76
CA ASN A 133 11.00 -11.84 14.27
C ASN A 133 11.14 -10.59 15.17
N LEU A 134 10.58 -10.59 16.37
CA LEU A 134 10.41 -9.38 17.18
C LEU A 134 11.58 -9.12 18.16
N PHE A 135 12.74 -8.78 17.62
CA PHE A 135 13.85 -8.27 18.42
C PHE A 135 14.22 -6.83 18.02
N GLY A 136 13.39 -5.85 18.43
CA GLY A 136 13.68 -4.43 18.28
C GLY A 136 12.69 -3.54 19.00
N GLN A 137 12.99 -2.23 19.14
CA GLN A 137 12.06 -1.27 19.77
C GLN A 137 10.74 -1.15 18.99
N ASP A 138 10.78 -1.35 17.69
CA ASP A 138 9.62 -1.24 16.79
C ASP A 138 8.68 -2.48 16.90
N GLY A 139 9.20 -3.63 17.29
CA GLY A 139 8.43 -4.86 17.42
C GLY A 139 7.22 -4.74 18.34
N LYS A 140 7.34 -4.03 19.46
CA LYS A 140 6.20 -3.80 20.37
C LYS A 140 5.09 -2.95 19.73
N THR A 141 5.48 -1.96 18.95
CA THR A 141 4.53 -1.09 18.23
C THR A 141 3.77 -1.90 17.20
N ILE A 142 4.45 -2.74 16.44
CA ILE A 142 3.87 -3.61 15.41
C ILE A 142 2.88 -4.60 16.05
N ILE A 143 3.29 -5.33 17.09
CA ILE A 143 2.39 -6.26 17.80
C ILE A 143 1.14 -5.55 18.31
N ASN A 144 1.28 -4.39 18.94
CA ASN A 144 0.15 -3.66 19.48
C ASN A 144 -0.81 -3.22 18.36
N ARG A 145 -0.30 -2.75 17.23
CA ARG A 145 -1.12 -2.36 16.08
C ARG A 145 -1.93 -3.55 15.56
N LEU A 146 -1.27 -4.65 15.20
CA LEU A 146 -1.92 -5.84 14.66
C LEU A 146 -2.90 -6.49 15.63
N SER A 147 -2.54 -6.57 16.92
CA SER A 147 -3.44 -7.10 17.94
C SER A 147 -4.72 -6.30 18.09
N ASN A 148 -4.67 -4.98 17.83
CA ASN A 148 -5.83 -4.11 17.87
C ASN A 148 -6.76 -4.30 16.65
N LEU A 149 -6.24 -4.80 15.52
CA LEU A 149 -7.03 -5.02 14.31
C LEU A 149 -7.70 -6.39 14.28
N ASN A 150 -7.11 -7.38 14.94
CA ASN A 150 -7.63 -8.75 14.89
C ASN A 150 -9.01 -8.88 15.52
N GLY A 151 -9.95 -9.45 14.78
CA GLY A 151 -11.34 -9.61 15.20
C GLY A 151 -12.22 -8.37 15.00
N ILE A 152 -11.70 -7.31 14.35
CA ILE A 152 -12.52 -6.14 13.98
C ILE A 152 -13.48 -6.52 12.85
N THR A 153 -14.69 -6.01 12.96
CA THR A 153 -15.69 -6.13 11.89
C THR A 153 -15.50 -5.01 10.87
N TYR A 154 -15.52 -5.35 9.59
CA TYR A 154 -15.38 -4.42 8.46
C TYR A 154 -16.35 -4.76 7.33
N ASN A 155 -16.54 -3.84 6.40
CA ASN A 155 -17.25 -4.06 5.16
C ASN A 155 -16.26 -4.02 3.99
N VAL A 156 -16.43 -4.91 3.02
CA VAL A 156 -15.72 -4.84 1.75
C VAL A 156 -16.19 -3.62 0.99
N VAL A 157 -15.28 -2.94 0.32
CA VAL A 157 -15.50 -1.65 -0.34
C VAL A 157 -15.46 -1.85 -1.85
N GLY A 158 -16.34 -1.18 -2.60
CA GLY A 158 -16.24 -1.09 -4.05
C GLY A 158 -14.99 -0.35 -4.50
N LEU A 159 -14.44 -0.69 -5.67
CA LEU A 159 -13.22 -0.04 -6.17
C LEU A 159 -13.42 1.47 -6.33
N GLU A 160 -14.54 1.93 -6.90
CA GLU A 160 -14.80 3.36 -7.08
C GLU A 160 -14.86 4.09 -5.74
N ASP A 161 -15.59 3.53 -4.76
CA ASP A 161 -15.68 4.10 -3.42
C ASP A 161 -14.30 4.17 -2.73
N GLY A 162 -13.45 3.16 -2.91
CA GLY A 162 -12.10 3.15 -2.35
C GLY A 162 -11.21 4.23 -2.94
N LEU A 163 -11.28 4.44 -4.25
CA LEU A 163 -10.51 5.47 -4.95
C LEU A 163 -10.81 6.89 -4.44
N GLU A 164 -12.06 7.18 -4.02
CA GLU A 164 -12.45 8.49 -3.49
C GLU A 164 -11.67 8.87 -2.20
N PHE A 165 -11.16 7.90 -1.46
CA PHE A 165 -10.41 8.13 -0.21
C PHE A 165 -8.90 8.25 -0.38
N CYS A 166 -8.39 8.13 -1.61
CA CYS A 166 -6.95 8.18 -1.89
C CYS A 166 -6.39 9.60 -2.05
N GLY A 167 -7.24 10.63 -2.16
CA GLY A 167 -6.81 12.02 -2.37
C GLY A 167 -6.01 12.18 -3.65
N ASP A 168 -4.87 12.88 -3.57
CA ASP A 168 -3.98 13.13 -4.71
C ASP A 168 -2.86 12.09 -4.85
N LYS A 169 -2.92 10.98 -4.10
CA LYS A 169 -1.90 9.93 -4.14
C LYS A 169 -1.97 9.13 -5.43
N LYS A 170 -0.81 8.64 -5.88
CA LYS A 170 -0.76 7.66 -6.95
C LYS A 170 -1.28 6.31 -6.44
N ILE A 171 -1.82 5.50 -7.33
CA ILE A 171 -2.43 4.21 -7.00
C ILE A 171 -1.63 3.07 -7.62
N LEU A 172 -1.30 2.06 -6.81
CA LEU A 172 -0.90 0.74 -7.29
C LEU A 172 -2.12 -0.16 -7.19
N LEU A 173 -2.79 -0.43 -8.31
CA LEU A 173 -3.98 -1.26 -8.36
C LEU A 173 -3.57 -2.69 -8.74
N ASP A 174 -3.52 -3.58 -7.74
CA ASP A 174 -3.20 -5.00 -7.94
C ASP A 174 -4.45 -5.76 -8.40
N LEU A 175 -4.41 -6.23 -9.64
CA LEU A 175 -5.51 -6.89 -10.33
C LEU A 175 -5.44 -8.39 -10.02
N LYS A 176 -6.32 -8.85 -9.14
CA LYS A 176 -6.46 -10.27 -8.80
C LYS A 176 -7.34 -10.95 -9.84
N PHE A 177 -6.77 -11.10 -11.06
CA PHE A 177 -7.45 -11.81 -12.13
C PHE A 177 -7.86 -13.22 -11.65
N ASP A 178 -9.06 -13.59 -12.01
CA ASP A 178 -9.61 -14.93 -11.87
C ASP A 178 -9.71 -15.61 -13.25
N ASP A 179 -10.46 -16.70 -13.34
CA ASP A 179 -10.64 -17.45 -14.59
C ASP A 179 -11.32 -16.63 -15.72
N ASN A 180 -11.90 -15.44 -15.43
CA ASN A 180 -12.61 -14.61 -16.40
C ASN A 180 -11.95 -13.25 -16.62
N VAL A 181 -10.74 -13.27 -17.20
CA VAL A 181 -9.95 -12.07 -17.51
C VAL A 181 -10.74 -11.06 -18.36
N ILE A 182 -11.55 -11.51 -19.33
CA ILE A 182 -12.32 -10.61 -20.19
C ILE A 182 -13.34 -9.82 -19.38
N LYS A 183 -14.12 -10.50 -18.53
CA LYS A 183 -15.12 -9.83 -17.67
C LYS A 183 -14.47 -8.87 -16.67
N PHE A 184 -13.27 -9.22 -16.20
CA PHE A 184 -12.50 -8.35 -15.31
C PHE A 184 -12.06 -7.06 -16.03
N VAL A 185 -11.56 -7.19 -17.26
CA VAL A 185 -11.15 -6.04 -18.09
C VAL A 185 -12.36 -5.18 -18.43
N GLU A 186 -13.50 -5.76 -18.84
CA GLU A 186 -14.76 -5.03 -19.07
C GLU A 186 -15.18 -4.22 -17.82
N ALA A 187 -15.04 -4.79 -16.62
CA ALA A 187 -15.34 -4.10 -15.37
C ALA A 187 -14.36 -2.94 -15.06
N LEU A 188 -13.09 -3.07 -15.45
CA LEU A 188 -12.13 -1.95 -15.39
C LEU A 188 -12.48 -0.84 -16.40
N GLU A 189 -12.84 -1.22 -17.62
CA GLU A 189 -13.27 -0.27 -18.65
C GLU A 189 -14.50 0.52 -18.19
N ASP A 190 -15.51 -0.13 -17.60
CA ASP A 190 -16.69 0.53 -17.04
C ASP A 190 -16.33 1.64 -16.03
N ILE A 191 -15.26 1.44 -15.25
CA ILE A 191 -14.80 2.39 -14.23
C ILE A 191 -13.91 3.47 -14.83
N PHE A 192 -13.00 3.13 -15.75
CA PHE A 192 -11.90 3.99 -16.19
C PHE A 192 -12.03 4.55 -17.61
N GLU A 193 -13.03 4.12 -18.42
CA GLU A 193 -13.16 4.52 -19.85
C GLU A 193 -13.08 6.04 -20.09
N LEU A 194 -13.61 6.84 -19.18
CA LEU A 194 -13.63 8.30 -19.27
C LEU A 194 -12.81 9.01 -18.19
N LYS A 195 -12.03 8.26 -17.41
CA LYS A 195 -11.22 8.82 -16.30
C LYS A 195 -9.76 8.96 -16.72
N ASP A 196 -9.09 9.95 -16.18
CA ASP A 196 -7.63 10.05 -16.27
C ASP A 196 -6.99 8.95 -15.41
N THR A 197 -6.22 8.07 -16.02
CA THR A 197 -5.51 6.97 -15.36
C THR A 197 -4.03 7.27 -15.17
N SER A 198 -3.57 8.50 -15.40
CA SER A 198 -2.15 8.89 -15.34
C SER A 198 -1.53 8.74 -13.94
N ASN A 199 -2.36 8.68 -12.89
CA ASN A 199 -1.96 8.42 -11.51
C ASN A 199 -2.14 6.96 -11.08
N ILE A 200 -2.50 6.04 -12.00
CA ILE A 200 -2.76 4.63 -11.70
C ILE A 200 -1.72 3.75 -12.36
N VAL A 201 -1.14 2.85 -11.58
CA VAL A 201 -0.31 1.74 -12.04
C VAL A 201 -1.13 0.47 -11.87
N PHE A 202 -1.50 -0.15 -12.97
CA PHE A 202 -2.16 -1.46 -12.99
C PHE A 202 -1.11 -2.55 -12.82
N GLN A 203 -1.21 -3.36 -11.78
CA GLN A 203 -0.24 -4.40 -11.52
C GLN A 203 -0.89 -5.78 -11.34
N SER A 204 -0.18 -6.84 -11.62
CA SER A 204 -0.62 -8.22 -11.37
C SER A 204 0.56 -9.19 -11.43
N ASP A 205 0.44 -10.36 -10.80
CA ASP A 205 1.36 -11.49 -10.99
C ASP A 205 0.92 -12.43 -12.14
N ASP A 206 -0.28 -12.25 -12.72
CA ASP A 206 -0.68 -12.92 -13.96
C ASP A 206 -0.17 -12.14 -15.17
N SER A 207 1.01 -12.54 -15.65
CA SER A 207 1.65 -11.89 -16.81
C SER A 207 0.83 -11.99 -18.10
N THR A 208 0.04 -13.05 -18.27
CA THR A 208 -0.78 -13.24 -19.47
C THR A 208 -2.00 -12.31 -19.46
N ALA A 209 -2.71 -12.23 -18.34
CA ALA A 209 -3.84 -11.33 -18.19
C ALA A 209 -3.40 -9.85 -18.24
N LEU A 210 -2.27 -9.53 -17.59
CA LEU A 210 -1.73 -8.16 -17.62
C LEU A 210 -1.26 -7.75 -19.03
N LEU A 211 -0.66 -8.68 -19.80
CA LEU A 211 -0.27 -8.42 -21.18
C LEU A 211 -1.47 -8.23 -22.09
N TYR A 212 -2.56 -8.98 -21.85
CA TYR A 212 -3.82 -8.77 -22.55
C TYR A 212 -4.37 -7.35 -22.26
N LEU A 213 -4.41 -6.92 -21.00
CA LEU A 213 -4.80 -5.58 -20.60
C LEU A 213 -3.94 -4.52 -21.31
N LYS A 214 -2.61 -4.66 -21.25
CA LYS A 214 -1.65 -3.73 -21.90
C LYS A 214 -1.80 -3.69 -23.42
N THR A 215 -2.24 -4.79 -24.03
CA THR A 215 -2.48 -4.85 -25.49
C THR A 215 -3.74 -4.06 -25.89
N ILE A 216 -4.79 -4.10 -25.07
CA ILE A 216 -6.05 -3.39 -25.31
C ILE A 216 -5.91 -1.91 -24.97
N HIS A 217 -5.25 -1.60 -23.85
CA HIS A 217 -5.01 -0.26 -23.33
C HIS A 217 -3.50 0.03 -23.27
N PRO A 218 -2.84 0.29 -24.40
CA PRO A 218 -1.40 0.55 -24.43
C PRO A 218 -1.01 1.84 -23.68
N GLU A 219 -1.95 2.75 -23.43
CA GLU A 219 -1.77 3.98 -22.65
C GLU A 219 -1.81 3.74 -21.13
N TRP A 220 -2.38 2.64 -20.66
CA TRP A 220 -2.42 2.32 -19.24
C TRP A 220 -1.05 1.85 -18.77
N PHE A 221 -0.60 2.40 -17.65
CA PHE A 221 0.69 2.03 -17.08
C PHE A 221 0.59 0.67 -16.38
N CYS A 222 1.25 -0.34 -16.91
CA CYS A 222 1.22 -1.71 -16.41
C CYS A 222 2.55 -2.12 -15.78
N SER A 223 2.51 -2.69 -14.57
CA SER A 223 3.67 -3.19 -13.83
C SER A 223 3.51 -4.67 -13.47
N ILE A 224 4.44 -5.51 -13.88
CA ILE A 224 4.39 -6.96 -13.57
C ILE A 224 4.91 -7.25 -12.15
N LEU A 225 4.17 -8.06 -11.36
CA LEU A 225 4.62 -8.53 -10.06
C LEU A 225 5.38 -9.85 -10.20
N VAL A 226 6.63 -9.90 -9.74
CA VAL A 226 7.52 -11.05 -9.91
C VAL A 226 7.90 -11.66 -8.57
N ARG A 227 7.69 -12.98 -8.46
CA ARG A 227 7.98 -13.81 -7.28
C ARG A 227 9.22 -14.71 -7.43
N ASP A 228 9.67 -14.90 -8.66
CA ASP A 228 10.80 -15.81 -8.98
C ASP A 228 11.76 -15.08 -9.92
N SER A 229 13.05 -15.18 -9.66
CA SER A 229 14.10 -14.51 -10.47
C SER A 229 14.10 -14.90 -11.95
N LYS A 230 13.58 -16.07 -12.30
CA LYS A 230 13.44 -16.49 -13.71
C LYS A 230 12.45 -15.63 -14.51
N ASP A 231 11.52 -14.94 -13.82
CA ASP A 231 10.47 -14.15 -14.44
C ASP A 231 10.83 -12.64 -14.52
N LEU A 232 12.05 -12.24 -14.09
CA LEU A 232 12.51 -10.85 -14.14
C LEU A 232 12.55 -10.30 -15.57
N GLU A 233 12.83 -11.14 -16.57
CA GLU A 233 12.85 -10.75 -17.99
C GLU A 233 11.49 -10.25 -18.50
N LEU A 234 10.38 -10.59 -17.83
CA LEU A 234 9.04 -10.10 -18.19
C LEU A 234 8.91 -8.58 -18.16
N VAL A 235 9.81 -7.87 -17.46
CA VAL A 235 9.82 -6.40 -17.41
C VAL A 235 9.91 -5.78 -18.81
N GLU A 236 10.46 -6.48 -19.80
CA GLU A 236 10.58 -5.98 -21.17
C GLU A 236 9.21 -5.65 -21.80
N TYR A 237 8.15 -6.33 -21.38
CA TYR A 237 6.79 -6.19 -21.92
C TYR A 237 5.93 -5.15 -21.19
N PHE A 238 6.41 -4.61 -20.05
CA PHE A 238 5.64 -3.75 -19.17
C PHE A 238 6.35 -2.42 -18.88
N ASP A 239 5.64 -1.47 -18.32
CA ASP A 239 6.17 -0.13 -17.97
C ASP A 239 6.92 -0.16 -16.64
N GLY A 240 6.66 -1.15 -15.80
CA GLY A 240 7.29 -1.33 -14.50
C GLY A 240 7.35 -2.79 -14.07
N ILE A 241 8.01 -3.00 -12.93
CA ILE A 241 8.14 -4.30 -12.28
C ILE A 241 8.05 -4.15 -10.76
N GLY A 242 7.27 -5.03 -10.12
CA GLY A 242 7.25 -5.20 -8.68
C GLY A 242 8.01 -6.47 -8.30
N ILE A 243 9.14 -6.33 -7.61
CA ILE A 243 10.04 -7.43 -7.27
C ILE A 243 9.82 -7.84 -5.81
N ARG A 244 9.66 -9.15 -5.58
CA ARG A 244 9.63 -9.65 -4.21
C ARG A 244 10.99 -9.45 -3.55
N LYS A 245 11.02 -8.87 -2.34
CA LYS A 245 12.23 -8.41 -1.63
C LYS A 245 13.35 -9.43 -1.46
N ASP A 246 13.05 -10.73 -1.52
CA ASP A 246 14.02 -11.80 -1.33
C ASP A 246 14.74 -12.25 -2.63
N ILE A 247 14.28 -11.73 -3.79
CA ILE A 247 14.90 -11.97 -5.09
C ILE A 247 15.46 -10.69 -5.73
N VAL A 248 15.62 -9.63 -4.96
CA VAL A 248 16.23 -8.37 -5.41
C VAL A 248 17.66 -8.64 -5.87
N ASP A 249 18.04 -8.05 -6.99
CA ASP A 249 19.37 -8.08 -7.59
C ASP A 249 19.75 -6.67 -8.05
N GLU A 250 20.85 -6.12 -7.55
CA GLU A 250 21.27 -4.73 -7.80
C GLU A 250 21.48 -4.46 -9.29
N GLU A 251 22.16 -5.37 -10.00
CA GLU A 251 22.49 -5.17 -11.43
C GLU A 251 21.20 -5.14 -12.27
N PHE A 252 20.24 -6.01 -11.96
CA PHE A 252 18.95 -6.04 -12.62
C PHE A 252 18.14 -4.77 -12.33
N VAL A 253 18.03 -4.36 -11.04
CA VAL A 253 17.29 -3.15 -10.63
C VAL A 253 17.86 -1.93 -11.33
N LYS A 254 19.19 -1.77 -11.29
CA LYS A 254 19.86 -0.68 -12.00
C LYS A 254 19.54 -0.66 -13.49
N ALA A 255 19.62 -1.81 -14.15
CA ALA A 255 19.31 -1.91 -15.58
C ALA A 255 17.85 -1.56 -15.89
N ALA A 256 16.91 -1.94 -15.04
CA ALA A 256 15.49 -1.59 -15.19
C ALA A 256 15.28 -0.07 -15.03
N LEU A 257 15.88 0.55 -14.01
CA LEU A 257 15.83 2.01 -13.78
C LEU A 257 16.48 2.78 -14.93
N ASP A 258 17.67 2.38 -15.40
CA ASP A 258 18.37 2.99 -16.55
C ASP A 258 17.51 2.95 -17.83
N ASN A 259 16.60 1.98 -17.96
CA ASN A 259 15.63 1.85 -19.05
C ASN A 259 14.29 2.57 -18.76
N GLY A 260 14.20 3.36 -17.71
CA GLY A 260 13.03 4.16 -17.38
C GLY A 260 11.84 3.36 -16.85
N LYS A 261 12.06 2.15 -16.33
CA LYS A 261 11.02 1.32 -15.72
C LYS A 261 10.75 1.78 -14.30
N LEU A 262 9.48 1.78 -13.88
CA LEU A 262 9.15 1.84 -12.45
C LEU A 262 9.58 0.54 -11.79
N VAL A 263 10.37 0.62 -10.73
CA VAL A 263 10.76 -0.54 -9.91
C VAL A 263 10.17 -0.40 -8.53
N SER A 264 9.30 -1.32 -8.14
CA SER A 264 8.76 -1.42 -6.79
C SER A 264 9.25 -2.71 -6.12
N ILE A 265 9.39 -2.67 -4.79
CA ILE A 265 9.83 -3.84 -4.02
C ILE A 265 8.83 -4.11 -2.91
N TRP A 266 8.37 -5.35 -2.81
CA TRP A 266 7.25 -5.76 -1.96
C TRP A 266 7.50 -7.06 -1.19
N THR A 267 6.82 -7.32 -0.09
CA THR A 267 6.20 -6.38 0.84
C THR A 267 7.11 -6.31 2.06
N PHE A 268 7.49 -5.12 2.47
CA PHE A 268 8.33 -4.95 3.66
C PHE A 268 7.47 -4.99 4.91
N ARG A 269 7.84 -5.86 5.85
CA ARG A 269 7.14 -6.06 7.12
C ARG A 269 8.04 -5.88 8.33
N SER A 270 9.34 -5.63 8.11
CA SER A 270 10.30 -5.32 9.16
C SER A 270 11.40 -4.39 8.67
N ILE A 271 12.02 -3.67 9.61
CA ILE A 271 13.15 -2.80 9.31
C ILE A 271 14.38 -3.60 8.86
N ASP A 272 14.55 -4.83 9.33
CA ASP A 272 15.67 -5.69 8.90
C ASP A 272 15.57 -6.05 7.41
N GLU A 273 14.35 -6.25 6.90
CA GLU A 273 14.12 -6.47 5.46
C GLU A 273 14.45 -5.23 4.65
N VAL A 274 14.06 -4.04 5.13
CA VAL A 274 14.40 -2.76 4.50
C VAL A 274 15.93 -2.57 4.46
N ASN A 275 16.61 -2.78 5.58
CA ASN A 275 18.07 -2.68 5.66
C ASN A 275 18.78 -3.60 4.68
N LYS A 276 18.32 -4.85 4.60
CA LYS A 276 18.90 -5.84 3.69
C LYS A 276 18.83 -5.35 2.24
N VAL A 277 17.63 -4.95 1.80
CA VAL A 277 17.40 -4.51 0.41
C VAL A 277 18.12 -3.18 0.13
N ALA A 278 18.01 -2.18 1.00
CA ALA A 278 18.67 -0.89 0.80
C ALA A 278 20.20 -1.03 0.77
N THR A 279 20.78 -1.97 1.54
CA THR A 279 22.21 -2.27 1.51
C THR A 279 22.61 -2.93 0.19
N GLU A 280 21.79 -3.85 -0.33
CA GLU A 280 22.03 -4.55 -1.60
C GLU A 280 21.96 -3.58 -2.78
N LEU A 281 20.97 -2.67 -2.78
CA LEU A 281 20.78 -1.68 -3.85
C LEU A 281 21.82 -0.53 -3.83
N GLY A 282 22.50 -0.32 -2.71
CA GLY A 282 23.54 0.68 -2.61
C GLY A 282 23.04 2.08 -2.99
N ASN A 283 23.58 2.65 -4.08
CA ASN A 283 23.23 4.00 -4.54
C ASN A 283 21.85 4.08 -5.22
N ASN A 284 21.26 2.96 -5.59
CA ASN A 284 19.94 2.92 -6.24
C ASN A 284 18.79 2.75 -5.23
N CYS A 285 19.07 2.79 -3.93
CA CYS A 285 18.06 2.56 -2.90
C CYS A 285 17.01 3.68 -2.77
N ASP A 286 17.30 4.88 -3.26
CA ASP A 286 16.40 6.04 -3.33
C ASP A 286 15.61 6.14 -4.64
N GLU A 287 15.91 5.26 -5.61
CA GLU A 287 15.24 5.26 -6.93
C GLU A 287 14.12 4.20 -7.04
N VAL A 288 13.87 3.43 -5.98
CA VAL A 288 12.85 2.37 -5.96
C VAL A 288 11.69 2.70 -5.04
N LEU A 289 10.50 2.16 -5.37
CA LEU A 289 9.29 2.30 -4.57
C LEU A 289 9.22 1.18 -3.51
N TYR A 290 9.13 1.56 -2.24
CA TYR A 290 9.01 0.62 -1.11
C TYR A 290 7.55 0.35 -0.76
N ILE A 291 7.04 -0.86 -1.02
CA ILE A 291 5.67 -1.27 -0.67
C ILE A 291 5.68 -1.91 0.72
N THR A 292 4.94 -1.32 1.67
CA THR A 292 5.01 -1.72 3.09
C THR A 292 3.69 -1.55 3.85
N ASP A 293 3.46 -2.43 4.83
CA ASP A 293 2.37 -2.31 5.81
C ASP A 293 2.64 -1.18 6.85
N TYR A 294 3.89 -0.72 6.96
CA TYR A 294 4.38 0.22 7.98
C TYR A 294 5.04 1.47 7.36
N PRO A 295 4.31 2.26 6.56
CA PRO A 295 4.91 3.36 5.80
C PRO A 295 5.62 4.40 6.70
N ASP A 296 5.09 4.67 7.90
CA ASP A 296 5.69 5.60 8.87
C ASP A 296 7.05 5.10 9.41
N LEU A 297 7.16 3.80 9.69
CA LEU A 297 8.39 3.22 10.23
C LEU A 297 9.46 3.07 9.14
N VAL A 298 9.08 2.63 7.95
CA VAL A 298 9.98 2.46 6.81
C VAL A 298 10.53 3.80 6.36
N PHE A 299 9.68 4.81 6.16
CA PHE A 299 10.11 6.15 5.80
C PHE A 299 11.09 6.74 6.81
N LYS A 300 10.72 6.76 8.10
CA LYS A 300 11.59 7.25 9.17
C LYS A 300 12.95 6.56 9.18
N HIS A 301 12.97 5.26 8.90
CA HIS A 301 14.20 4.47 8.89
C HIS A 301 15.09 4.81 7.68
N LEU A 302 14.51 4.87 6.48
CA LEU A 302 15.24 5.20 5.25
C LEU A 302 15.86 6.59 5.33
N VAL A 303 15.07 7.60 5.68
CA VAL A 303 15.53 8.97 5.85
C VAL A 303 16.67 9.06 6.86
N LYS A 304 16.56 8.39 8.00
CA LYS A 304 17.59 8.45 9.05
C LYS A 304 18.93 7.82 8.64
N ASN A 305 18.90 6.74 7.85
CA ASN A 305 20.10 5.91 7.63
C ASN A 305 20.69 6.02 6.22
N TYR A 306 19.94 6.54 5.25
CA TYR A 306 20.33 6.53 3.84
C TYR A 306 20.25 7.90 3.15
N ASN A 307 19.79 8.95 3.85
CA ASN A 307 19.65 10.31 3.29
C ASN A 307 20.97 11.16 3.33
N ASP A 308 22.05 10.62 3.83
CA ASP A 308 23.36 11.31 3.96
C ASP A 308 24.29 11.05 2.76
N LYS A 309 23.75 11.00 1.53
CA LYS A 309 24.57 10.81 0.32
C LYS A 309 24.72 12.07 -0.52
#